data_e403b8acc7fbb0911b6c6facb13dc483
#
_entry.id   e403b8acc7fbb0911b6c6facb13dc483
#
_cell.length_a   1.000
_cell.length_b   1.000
_cell.length_c   1.000
_cell.angle_alpha   90.00
_cell.angle_beta   90.00
_cell.angle_gamma   90.00
#
_symmetry.space_group_name_H-M   'P 1'
#
loop_
_entity.id
_entity.type
_entity.pdbx_description
1 polymer ?
#
loop_
_entity_poly.entity_id
_entity_poly.type
_entity_poly.pdbx_seq_one_letter_code
_entity_poly.pdbx_strand_id
1 'polypeptide(L)'
;SKFPPRIKNGITNFFNNLEEVDTCVNQLLQGKPKKSANDLTRFLINSTVGLGGFIDVASKVGLERHEEDFGQTLAVWGVGEGPYIMLPGLGPSTLRDTLSKPVSSFLSVTFHMTETDVNITLKSIDAIETRERLLDVESLLSGDKYAFVKDAYIQSIQYEVKDGIDV
;
A
#
# COMPACT_ATOMS: atom_id res chain seq x y z
N SER A 1 -14.99 -3.16 16.60
CA SER A 1 -14.92 -4.39 15.76
C SER A 1 -14.89 -5.62 16.64
N LYS A 2 -15.84 -6.58 16.43
CA LYS A 2 -16.00 -7.77 17.29
C LYS A 2 -15.15 -8.98 16.84
N PHE A 3 -14.21 -8.79 15.93
CA PHE A 3 -13.33 -9.88 15.50
C PHE A 3 -12.13 -10.03 16.44
N PRO A 4 -11.77 -11.26 16.84
CA PRO A 4 -10.56 -11.51 17.60
C PRO A 4 -9.34 -10.98 16.84
N PRO A 5 -8.36 -10.34 17.51
CA PRO A 5 -7.18 -9.75 16.87
C PRO A 5 -6.41 -10.74 15.98
N ARG A 6 -6.40 -12.01 16.35
CA ARG A 6 -5.72 -13.07 15.58
C ARG A 6 -6.35 -13.31 14.21
N ILE A 7 -7.69 -13.23 14.13
CA ILE A 7 -8.40 -13.41 12.85
C ILE A 7 -8.17 -12.18 11.96
N LYS A 8 -8.27 -10.96 12.52
CA LYS A 8 -7.97 -9.72 11.78
C LYS A 8 -6.56 -9.78 11.21
N ASN A 9 -5.55 -10.09 12.02
CA ASN A 9 -4.16 -10.18 11.59
C ASN A 9 -3.95 -11.24 10.51
N GLY A 10 -4.60 -12.41 10.62
CA GLY A 10 -4.50 -13.45 9.60
C GLY A 10 -5.06 -13.00 8.26
N ILE A 11 -6.21 -12.33 8.25
CA ILE A 11 -6.80 -11.79 7.02
C ILE A 11 -5.91 -10.70 6.43
N THR A 12 -5.41 -9.78 7.24
CA THR A 12 -4.46 -8.75 6.79
C THR A 12 -3.20 -9.37 6.18
N ASN A 13 -2.61 -10.37 6.84
CA ASN A 13 -1.43 -11.06 6.31
C ASN A 13 -1.71 -11.75 4.97
N PHE A 14 -2.89 -12.35 4.81
CA PHE A 14 -3.30 -12.98 3.55
C PHE A 14 -3.33 -11.98 2.40
N PHE A 15 -3.95 -10.81 2.60
CA PHE A 15 -3.99 -9.77 1.57
C PHE A 15 -2.60 -9.18 1.31
N ASN A 16 -1.84 -8.92 2.35
CA ASN A 16 -0.45 -8.47 2.24
C ASN A 16 0.39 -9.45 1.41
N ASN A 17 0.20 -10.76 1.61
CA ASN A 17 0.90 -11.78 0.86
C ASN A 17 0.53 -11.77 -0.64
N LEU A 18 -0.72 -11.49 -0.99
CA LEU A 18 -1.12 -11.31 -2.38
C LEU A 18 -0.51 -10.05 -3.00
N GLU A 19 -0.42 -8.96 -2.24
CA GLU A 19 0.20 -7.69 -2.67
C GLU A 19 1.71 -7.82 -2.92
N GLU A 20 2.41 -8.78 -2.29
CA GLU A 20 3.83 -9.06 -2.56
C GLU A 20 4.09 -9.38 -4.05
N VAL A 21 3.11 -9.98 -4.76
CA VAL A 21 3.23 -10.27 -6.20
C VAL A 21 3.23 -8.98 -7.00
N ASP A 22 2.33 -8.05 -6.66
CA ASP A 22 2.24 -6.75 -7.33
C ASP A 22 3.50 -5.92 -7.05
N THR A 23 3.97 -5.92 -5.81
CA THR A 23 5.23 -5.29 -5.38
C THR A 23 6.42 -5.85 -6.17
N CYS A 24 6.53 -7.17 -6.28
CA CYS A 24 7.58 -7.85 -7.01
C CYS A 24 7.64 -7.41 -8.49
N VAL A 25 6.48 -7.33 -9.16
CA VAL A 25 6.39 -6.90 -10.55
C VAL A 25 6.81 -5.43 -10.69
N ASN A 26 6.32 -4.54 -9.83
CA ASN A 26 6.68 -3.13 -9.86
C ASN A 26 8.17 -2.90 -9.61
N GLN A 27 8.78 -3.63 -8.69
CA GLN A 27 10.23 -3.58 -8.45
C GLN A 27 11.06 -4.03 -9.65
N LEU A 28 10.60 -5.05 -10.40
CA LEU A 28 11.25 -5.43 -11.66
C LEU A 28 11.16 -4.32 -12.69
N LEU A 29 9.99 -3.69 -12.84
CA LEU A 29 9.77 -2.57 -13.75
C LEU A 29 10.60 -1.33 -13.37
N GLN A 30 10.91 -1.17 -12.09
CA GLN A 30 11.77 -0.11 -11.56
C GLN A 30 13.27 -0.44 -11.64
N GLY A 31 13.66 -1.65 -12.09
CA GLY A 31 15.05 -2.07 -12.15
C GLY A 31 15.66 -2.44 -10.78
N LYS A 32 14.85 -2.88 -9.83
CA LYS A 32 15.23 -3.31 -8.48
C LYS A 32 15.17 -4.84 -8.29
N PRO A 33 15.92 -5.67 -9.03
CA PRO A 33 15.75 -7.12 -9.04
C PRO A 33 16.06 -7.79 -7.70
N LYS A 34 16.92 -7.20 -6.86
CA LYS A 34 17.23 -7.74 -5.53
C LYS A 34 16.05 -7.62 -4.57
N LYS A 35 15.35 -6.47 -4.57
CA LYS A 35 14.14 -6.28 -3.78
C LYS A 35 13.02 -7.17 -4.27
N SER A 36 12.82 -7.25 -5.58
CA SER A 36 11.86 -8.15 -6.20
C SER A 36 12.10 -9.62 -5.82
N ALA A 37 13.34 -10.10 -5.82
CA ALA A 37 13.67 -11.46 -5.37
C ALA A 37 13.37 -11.67 -3.87
N ASN A 38 13.58 -10.65 -3.03
CA ASN A 38 13.21 -10.68 -1.62
C ASN A 38 11.69 -10.86 -1.45
N ASP A 39 10.89 -10.05 -2.14
CA ASP A 39 9.44 -10.06 -1.97
C ASP A 39 8.79 -11.30 -2.61
N LEU A 40 9.37 -11.80 -3.73
CA LEU A 40 8.99 -13.10 -4.26
C LEU A 40 9.27 -14.24 -3.25
N THR A 41 10.42 -14.19 -2.58
CA THR A 41 10.76 -15.18 -1.54
C THR A 41 9.80 -15.09 -0.35
N ARG A 42 9.42 -13.88 0.06
CA ARG A 42 8.39 -13.65 1.09
C ARG A 42 7.06 -14.30 0.68
N PHE A 43 6.60 -14.01 -0.54
CA PHE A 43 5.38 -14.59 -1.08
C PHE A 43 5.40 -16.13 -1.02
N LEU A 44 6.49 -16.76 -1.46
CA LEU A 44 6.62 -18.22 -1.46
C LEU A 44 6.63 -18.81 -0.04
N ILE A 45 7.38 -18.21 0.88
CA ILE A 45 7.44 -18.67 2.29
C ILE A 45 6.07 -18.53 2.96
N ASN A 46 5.43 -17.38 2.81
CA ASN A 46 4.15 -17.12 3.45
C ASN A 46 3.03 -17.97 2.84
N SER A 47 3.07 -18.21 1.52
CA SER A 47 2.10 -19.07 0.84
C SER A 47 2.23 -20.55 1.20
N THR A 48 3.47 -21.05 1.44
CA THR A 48 3.73 -22.46 1.75
C THR A 48 3.72 -22.72 3.26
N VAL A 49 4.66 -22.12 3.98
CA VAL A 49 4.84 -22.33 5.43
C VAL A 49 3.84 -21.50 6.24
N GLY A 50 3.43 -20.34 5.73
CA GLY A 50 2.51 -19.41 6.36
C GLY A 50 1.02 -19.74 6.14
N LEU A 51 0.68 -20.97 5.73
CA LEU A 51 -0.70 -21.42 5.50
C LEU A 51 -1.45 -20.53 4.49
N GLY A 52 -0.89 -20.36 3.28
CA GLY A 52 -1.50 -19.53 2.23
C GLY A 52 -1.40 -18.03 2.51
N GLY A 53 -0.49 -17.59 3.37
CA GLY A 53 -0.30 -16.17 3.70
C GLY A 53 -1.00 -15.71 4.97
N PHE A 54 -1.76 -16.56 5.66
CA PHE A 54 -2.39 -16.18 6.93
C PHE A 54 -1.40 -15.92 8.06
N ILE A 55 -0.20 -16.46 7.97
CA ILE A 55 0.88 -16.26 8.95
C ILE A 55 2.07 -15.66 8.22
N ASP A 56 2.51 -14.48 8.62
CA ASP A 56 3.74 -13.88 8.10
C ASP A 56 4.97 -14.54 8.75
N VAL A 57 5.45 -15.59 8.10
CA VAL A 57 6.66 -16.31 8.49
C VAL A 57 7.90 -15.61 7.95
N ALA A 58 7.80 -14.98 6.78
CA ALA A 58 8.91 -14.31 6.12
C ALA A 58 9.51 -13.18 6.98
N SER A 59 8.68 -12.37 7.63
CA SER A 59 9.16 -11.36 8.58
C SER A 59 9.87 -11.95 9.79
N LYS A 60 9.46 -13.15 10.24
CA LYS A 60 10.13 -13.84 11.37
C LYS A 60 11.53 -14.37 11.04
N VAL A 61 11.81 -14.61 9.77
CA VAL A 61 13.15 -15.00 9.30
C VAL A 61 13.98 -13.81 8.81
N GLY A 62 13.50 -12.58 9.03
CA GLY A 62 14.26 -11.36 8.78
C GLY A 62 14.17 -10.82 7.35
N LEU A 63 13.18 -11.26 6.56
CA LEU A 63 12.93 -10.68 5.24
C LEU A 63 12.08 -9.42 5.39
N GLU A 64 12.59 -8.28 4.94
CA GLU A 64 11.89 -7.00 4.98
C GLU A 64 10.76 -6.99 3.95
N ARG A 65 9.63 -6.39 4.31
CA ARG A 65 8.51 -6.14 3.41
C ARG A 65 8.69 -4.79 2.73
N HIS A 66 8.48 -4.76 1.42
CA HIS A 66 8.38 -3.54 0.64
C HIS A 66 6.95 -3.36 0.14
N GLU A 67 6.61 -2.13 -0.19
CA GLU A 67 5.33 -1.78 -0.79
C GLU A 67 5.61 -0.91 -2.02
N GLU A 68 5.29 -1.44 -3.19
CA GLU A 68 5.52 -0.76 -4.47
C GLU A 68 4.28 -0.84 -5.33
N ASP A 69 3.94 0.26 -5.94
CA ASP A 69 2.81 0.37 -6.84
C ASP A 69 3.20 0.91 -8.22
N PHE A 70 2.24 0.94 -9.13
CA PHE A 70 2.48 1.42 -10.49
C PHE A 70 2.68 2.95 -10.54
N GLY A 71 2.15 3.72 -9.59
CA GLY A 71 2.41 5.15 -9.46
C GLY A 71 3.87 5.45 -9.14
N GLN A 72 4.47 4.67 -8.22
CA GLN A 72 5.89 4.73 -7.91
C GLN A 72 6.74 4.31 -9.11
N THR A 73 6.32 3.27 -9.84
CA THR A 73 7.00 2.82 -11.07
C THR A 73 7.02 3.94 -12.12
N LEU A 74 5.91 4.62 -12.35
CA LEU A 74 5.84 5.77 -13.24
C LEU A 74 6.75 6.92 -12.78
N ALA A 75 6.85 7.16 -11.47
CA ALA A 75 7.75 8.16 -10.90
C ALA A 75 9.21 7.84 -11.21
N VAL A 76 9.64 6.60 -11.00
CA VAL A 76 11.00 6.14 -11.33
C VAL A 76 11.29 6.28 -12.83
N TRP A 77 10.29 6.11 -13.68
CA TRP A 77 10.41 6.34 -15.14
C TRP A 77 10.40 7.82 -15.52
N GLY A 78 10.29 8.74 -14.54
CA GLY A 78 10.36 10.19 -14.75
C GLY A 78 9.02 10.87 -15.03
N VAL A 79 7.90 10.18 -14.82
CA VAL A 79 6.58 10.80 -14.90
C VAL A 79 6.37 11.68 -13.67
N GLY A 80 6.21 12.98 -13.90
CA GLY A 80 5.97 13.96 -12.82
C GLY A 80 4.67 13.69 -12.06
N GLU A 81 4.62 14.10 -10.81
CA GLU A 81 3.47 13.92 -9.91
C GLU A 81 2.18 14.58 -10.46
N GLY A 82 2.35 15.70 -11.17
CA GLY A 82 1.23 16.53 -11.61
C GLY A 82 0.56 17.26 -10.44
N PRO A 83 -0.63 17.84 -10.66
CA PRO A 83 -1.36 18.55 -9.61
C PRO A 83 -1.82 17.59 -8.50
N TYR A 84 -1.78 18.11 -7.27
CA TYR A 84 -2.39 17.44 -6.12
C TYR A 84 -3.92 17.48 -6.25
N ILE A 85 -4.55 16.36 -5.95
CA ILE A 85 -6.01 16.19 -6.06
C ILE A 85 -6.53 15.56 -4.77
N MET A 86 -7.59 16.11 -4.21
CA MET A 86 -8.34 15.50 -3.11
C MET A 86 -9.51 14.71 -3.70
N LEU A 87 -9.42 13.38 -3.66
CA LEU A 87 -10.47 12.51 -4.16
C LEU A 87 -11.54 12.28 -3.11
N PRO A 88 -12.84 12.56 -3.41
CA PRO A 88 -13.93 12.29 -2.49
C PRO A 88 -13.96 10.80 -2.10
N GLY A 89 -13.88 10.52 -0.80
CA GLY A 89 -13.90 9.15 -0.27
C GLY A 89 -12.59 8.35 -0.38
N LEU A 90 -11.64 8.76 -1.22
CA LEU A 90 -10.34 8.09 -1.39
C LEU A 90 -9.17 8.87 -0.77
N GLY A 91 -9.41 10.16 -0.42
CA GLY A 91 -8.40 10.98 0.23
C GLY A 91 -7.42 11.68 -0.71
N PRO A 92 -6.23 12.08 -0.19
CA PRO A 92 -5.21 12.77 -0.96
C PRO A 92 -4.65 11.89 -2.09
N SER A 93 -4.34 12.49 -3.23
CA SER A 93 -3.74 11.82 -4.39
C SER A 93 -3.03 12.85 -5.28
N THR A 94 -2.21 12.38 -6.22
CA THR A 94 -1.70 13.19 -7.32
C THR A 94 -2.38 12.77 -8.63
N LEU A 95 -2.23 13.56 -9.68
CA LEU A 95 -2.76 13.20 -11.00
C LEU A 95 -2.13 11.88 -11.49
N ARG A 96 -0.80 11.71 -11.34
CA ARG A 96 -0.11 10.48 -11.69
C ARG A 96 -0.68 9.28 -10.95
N ASP A 97 -0.80 9.36 -9.62
CA ASP A 97 -1.25 8.25 -8.79
C ASP A 97 -2.73 7.94 -9.04
N THR A 98 -3.55 8.97 -9.31
CA THR A 98 -4.95 8.78 -9.70
C THR A 98 -5.08 8.03 -11.03
N LEU A 99 -4.25 8.36 -12.02
CA LEU A 99 -4.27 7.70 -13.33
C LEU A 99 -3.61 6.31 -13.30
N SER A 100 -2.70 6.05 -12.37
CA SER A 100 -2.08 4.74 -12.19
C SER A 100 -3.01 3.72 -11.51
N LYS A 101 -3.93 4.15 -10.66
CA LYS A 101 -4.86 3.27 -9.92
C LYS A 101 -5.65 2.28 -10.79
N PRO A 102 -6.27 2.68 -11.93
CA PRO A 102 -6.94 1.72 -12.80
C PRO A 102 -6.01 0.66 -13.37
N VAL A 103 -4.79 1.05 -13.73
CA VAL A 103 -3.77 0.13 -14.26
C VAL A 103 -3.28 -0.80 -13.17
N SER A 104 -2.98 -0.28 -11.98
CA SER A 104 -2.63 -1.08 -10.80
C SER A 104 -3.73 -2.09 -10.49
N SER A 105 -4.98 -1.66 -10.46
CA SER A 105 -6.11 -2.55 -10.18
C SER A 105 -6.27 -3.65 -11.25
N PHE A 106 -6.05 -3.33 -12.51
CA PHE A 106 -6.11 -4.31 -13.59
C PHE A 106 -4.98 -5.33 -13.54
N LEU A 107 -3.79 -4.91 -13.14
CA LEU A 107 -2.60 -5.78 -13.00
C LEU A 107 -2.60 -6.54 -11.67
N SER A 108 -3.33 -6.07 -10.67
CA SER A 108 -3.31 -6.64 -9.33
C SER A 108 -3.92 -8.03 -9.27
N VAL A 109 -3.14 -8.96 -8.73
CA VAL A 109 -3.60 -10.32 -8.40
C VAL A 109 -4.74 -10.26 -7.40
N THR A 110 -4.67 -9.36 -6.43
CA THR A 110 -5.68 -9.15 -5.40
C THR A 110 -7.04 -8.78 -5.99
N PHE A 111 -7.06 -7.95 -7.03
CA PHE A 111 -8.28 -7.55 -7.71
C PHE A 111 -8.98 -8.72 -8.42
N HIS A 112 -8.21 -9.65 -8.99
CA HIS A 112 -8.75 -10.77 -9.75
C HIS A 112 -9.14 -11.98 -8.88
N MET A 113 -8.59 -12.10 -7.67
CA MET A 113 -8.81 -13.27 -6.80
C MET A 113 -9.87 -13.04 -5.72
N THR A 114 -10.29 -11.80 -5.49
CA THR A 114 -11.23 -11.51 -4.39
C THR A 114 -12.53 -10.99 -4.95
N GLU A 115 -13.64 -11.64 -4.56
CA GLU A 115 -14.96 -11.07 -4.80
C GLU A 115 -15.03 -9.69 -4.17
N THR A 116 -15.47 -8.73 -4.94
CA THR A 116 -15.46 -7.28 -4.66
C THR A 116 -15.99 -6.91 -3.27
N ASP A 117 -16.94 -7.68 -2.74
CA ASP A 117 -17.62 -7.37 -1.49
C ASP A 117 -16.75 -7.49 -0.23
N VAL A 118 -15.85 -8.46 -0.18
CA VAL A 118 -14.98 -8.68 1.00
C VAL A 118 -13.90 -7.61 1.08
N ASN A 119 -13.28 -7.26 -0.05
CA ASN A 119 -12.28 -6.21 -0.11
C ASN A 119 -12.85 -4.83 0.22
N ILE A 120 -14.03 -4.50 -0.32
CA ILE A 120 -14.70 -3.23 -0.03
C ILE A 120 -15.03 -3.16 1.46
N THR A 121 -15.52 -4.24 2.06
CA THR A 121 -15.88 -4.27 3.48
C THR A 121 -14.65 -4.09 4.38
N LEU A 122 -13.55 -4.79 4.10
CA LEU A 122 -12.32 -4.68 4.91
C LEU A 122 -11.66 -3.31 4.77
N LYS A 123 -11.52 -2.80 3.54
CA LYS A 123 -10.99 -1.43 3.30
C LYS A 123 -11.88 -0.35 3.89
N SER A 124 -13.19 -0.56 3.91
CA SER A 124 -14.12 0.38 4.56
C SER A 124 -13.96 0.38 6.07
N ILE A 125 -13.72 -0.75 6.71
CA ILE A 125 -13.46 -0.85 8.15
C ILE A 125 -12.13 -0.15 8.48
N ASP A 126 -11.07 -0.42 7.74
CA ASP A 126 -9.77 0.23 7.96
C ASP A 126 -9.83 1.75 7.70
N ALA A 127 -10.60 2.20 6.71
CA ALA A 127 -10.83 3.62 6.47
C ALA A 127 -11.59 4.30 7.63
N ILE A 128 -12.57 3.64 8.23
CA ILE A 128 -13.31 4.15 9.39
C ILE A 128 -12.41 4.22 10.62
N GLU A 129 -11.63 3.17 10.90
CA GLU A 129 -10.68 3.16 12.03
C GLU A 129 -9.57 4.22 11.86
N THR A 130 -9.08 4.40 10.63
CA THR A 130 -8.10 5.44 10.31
C THR A 130 -8.70 6.83 10.48
N ARG A 131 -9.93 7.05 10.02
CA ARG A 131 -10.62 8.33 10.18
C ARG A 131 -10.84 8.67 11.66
N GLU A 132 -11.23 7.71 12.48
CA GLU A 132 -11.43 7.91 13.92
C GLU A 132 -10.13 8.39 14.60
N ARG A 133 -9.00 7.75 14.29
CA ARG A 133 -7.68 8.19 14.79
C ARG A 133 -7.25 9.56 14.27
N LEU A 134 -7.58 9.88 13.01
CA LEU A 134 -7.24 11.17 12.41
C LEU A 134 -8.07 12.32 12.94
N LEU A 135 -9.31 12.10 13.43
CA LEU A 135 -10.14 13.14 14.04
C LEU A 135 -9.49 13.71 15.31
N ASP A 136 -8.84 12.87 16.10
CA ASP A 136 -8.12 13.33 17.29
C ASP A 136 -6.90 14.18 16.92
N VAL A 137 -6.16 13.79 15.90
CA VAL A 137 -5.02 14.55 15.37
C VAL A 137 -5.50 15.84 14.69
N GLU A 138 -6.62 15.80 13.98
CA GLU A 138 -7.21 16.96 13.30
C GLU A 138 -7.58 18.08 14.29
N SER A 139 -7.99 17.73 15.50
CA SER A 139 -8.29 18.69 16.55
C SER A 139 -7.05 19.45 17.08
N LEU A 140 -5.87 18.88 16.92
CA LEU A 140 -4.59 19.44 17.35
C LEU A 140 -3.94 20.33 16.27
N LEU A 141 -4.41 20.24 15.02
CA LEU A 141 -3.88 21.03 13.92
C LEU A 141 -4.48 22.44 13.94
N SER A 142 -3.66 23.43 14.28
CA SER A 142 -3.99 24.84 14.12
C SER A 142 -3.40 25.35 12.81
N GLY A 143 -4.24 25.92 11.93
CA GLY A 143 -3.79 26.49 10.65
C GLY A 143 -4.52 25.93 9.43
N ASP A 144 -3.91 26.06 8.25
CA ASP A 144 -4.46 25.54 7.00
C ASP A 144 -4.30 24.02 6.93
N LYS A 145 -5.33 23.30 7.32
CA LYS A 145 -5.39 21.83 7.32
C LYS A 145 -5.16 21.25 5.91
N TYR A 146 -5.63 21.93 4.89
CA TYR A 146 -5.45 21.48 3.50
C TYR A 146 -3.96 21.52 3.10
N ALA A 147 -3.28 22.63 3.39
CA ALA A 147 -1.86 22.77 3.10
C ALA A 147 -1.05 21.70 3.85
N PHE A 148 -1.35 21.47 5.13
CA PHE A 148 -0.66 20.44 5.93
C PHE A 148 -0.84 19.03 5.34
N VAL A 149 -2.07 18.63 5.03
CA VAL A 149 -2.36 17.29 4.47
C VAL A 149 -1.70 17.12 3.09
N LYS A 150 -1.73 18.16 2.27
CA LYS A 150 -1.07 18.18 0.96
C LYS A 150 0.43 17.99 1.09
N ASP A 151 1.08 18.77 1.94
CA ASP A 151 2.55 18.71 2.09
C ASP A 151 2.99 17.38 2.70
N ALA A 152 2.27 16.88 3.71
CA ALA A 152 2.54 15.57 4.29
C ALA A 152 2.41 14.45 3.27
N TYR A 153 1.36 14.48 2.44
CA TYR A 153 1.15 13.48 1.39
C TYR A 153 2.25 13.52 0.32
N ILE A 154 2.60 14.72 -0.17
CA ILE A 154 3.66 14.86 -1.17
C ILE A 154 5.01 14.36 -0.63
N GLN A 155 5.34 14.70 0.62
CA GLN A 155 6.57 14.21 1.26
C GLN A 155 6.57 12.69 1.41
N SER A 156 5.44 12.08 1.80
CA SER A 156 5.31 10.62 1.90
C SER A 156 5.58 9.95 0.56
N ILE A 157 4.95 10.41 -0.52
CA ILE A 157 5.15 9.84 -1.85
C ILE A 157 6.59 10.01 -2.33
N GLN A 158 7.21 11.16 -2.08
CA GLN A 158 8.61 11.38 -2.47
C GLN A 158 9.57 10.47 -1.69
N TYR A 159 9.29 10.22 -0.42
CA TYR A 159 10.04 9.28 0.41
C TYR A 159 9.90 7.84 -0.11
N GLU A 160 8.68 7.41 -0.44
CA GLU A 160 8.42 6.08 -1.01
C GLU A 160 9.13 5.87 -2.36
N VAL A 161 9.03 6.83 -3.29
CA VAL A 161 9.70 6.76 -4.60
C VAL A 161 11.22 6.65 -4.48
N LYS A 162 11.80 7.23 -3.41
CA LYS A 162 13.25 7.18 -3.13
C LYS A 162 13.65 6.01 -2.23
N ASP A 163 12.79 5.04 -2.00
CA ASP A 163 13.07 3.87 -1.14
C ASP A 163 13.44 4.22 0.30
N GLY A 164 12.88 5.30 0.85
CA GLY A 164 13.17 5.71 2.21
C GLY A 164 14.51 6.41 2.40
N ILE A 165 15.17 6.83 1.33
CA ILE A 165 16.40 7.62 1.42
C ILE A 165 16.04 9.10 1.56
N ASP A 166 16.31 9.68 2.72
CA ASP A 166 16.19 11.11 2.95
C ASP A 166 17.20 11.89 2.07
N VAL A 167 16.75 13.01 1.52
CA VAL A 167 17.57 13.94 0.73
C VAL A 167 18.04 15.07 1.59
#